data_38b824734d74002da54b187d58acb752
#
_entry.id   38b824734d74002da54b187d58acb752
#
_cell.length_a   1.000
_cell.length_b   1.000
_cell.length_c   1.000
_cell.angle_alpha   90.00
_cell.angle_beta   90.00
_cell.angle_gamma   90.00
#
_symmetry.space_group_name_H-M   'P 1'
#
loop_
_entity.id
_entity.type
_entity.pdbx_description
1 polymer ?
#
loop_
_entity_poly.entity_id
_entity_poly.type
_entity_poly.pdbx_seq_one_letter_code
_entity_poly.pdbx_strand_id
1 'polypeptide(L)'
;MKWDQNNPEKVKDFIAKMKQDYAFKKAYAARRAWEFYNHPDVAGMCYVAVGGLDSITLFLFLRSIGIEVPGTSVSMLEDRSIQKVHKALGIRALRPANGPKDRPYTKIEVIREHGFPVLSKEIAGKISLLQHPSEKNATVRHAIMTGETGAYGGYRKNTRMKMSQKWLEKFGGPENEKYGTNYQTAPFKVSDLCCYYLKEKPCNDYARSSRRFPYMGLMASEGGRRQKALMLNGCNYISKDTKRSAPFAIFTRQDILTLALEMEEYYQEHWQEFKPITGENEDGSLLYGDPIHLETIVPEIYGEIVRDPLEMTEQEIDAYKAEHNGAEPEGQLRTTKAQRTGCSMCGFVVHIESRPHRFDRLRYTSPGEWEMWMKHICQDENGEWYGWGRVLDYIGVGWEDDLFDDTAPKQLCEDCVARLGKDFTMEQPAEACNEKPEKGTCWSCGRKRCVSKYYATEEEPAK
;
A
#
# COMPACT_ATOMS: atom_id res chain seq x y z
N MET A 1 -20.02 22.50 -12.15
CA MET A 1 -20.79 21.43 -11.49
C MET A 1 -20.50 21.53 -10.00
N LYS A 2 -21.42 22.02 -9.18
CA LYS A 2 -21.25 22.06 -7.72
C LYS A 2 -21.17 20.61 -7.24
N TRP A 3 -20.09 20.26 -6.58
CA TRP A 3 -19.91 18.97 -5.95
C TRP A 3 -20.98 18.81 -4.87
N ASP A 4 -21.97 17.98 -5.12
CA ASP A 4 -22.94 17.58 -4.10
C ASP A 4 -22.25 16.61 -3.15
N GLN A 5 -21.54 17.17 -2.16
CA GLN A 5 -20.78 16.42 -1.16
C GLN A 5 -21.70 15.63 -0.21
N ASN A 6 -23.03 15.75 -0.35
CA ASN A 6 -24.03 15.20 0.53
C ASN A 6 -25.18 14.54 -0.24
N ASN A 7 -24.88 13.51 -1.04
CA ASN A 7 -25.95 12.61 -1.44
C ASN A 7 -25.94 11.35 -0.54
N PRO A 8 -26.65 11.38 0.59
CA PRO A 8 -26.65 10.27 1.54
C PRO A 8 -27.22 8.97 0.95
N GLU A 9 -28.07 9.05 -0.07
CA GLU A 9 -28.63 7.87 -0.75
C GLU A 9 -27.57 7.15 -1.57
N LYS A 10 -26.71 7.86 -2.31
CA LYS A 10 -25.60 7.22 -3.04
C LYS A 10 -24.64 6.51 -2.10
N VAL A 11 -24.34 7.12 -0.96
CA VAL A 11 -23.46 6.50 0.04
C VAL A 11 -24.10 5.27 0.66
N LYS A 12 -25.41 5.31 0.98
CA LYS A 12 -26.17 4.17 1.51
C LYS A 12 -26.20 3.03 0.49
N ASP A 13 -26.53 3.32 -0.77
CA ASP A 13 -26.55 2.33 -1.87
C ASP A 13 -25.16 1.70 -2.06
N PHE A 14 -24.08 2.50 -2.03
CA PHE A 14 -22.73 1.99 -2.12
C PHE A 14 -22.38 1.04 -0.95
N ILE A 15 -22.74 1.43 0.28
CA ILE A 15 -22.53 0.59 1.48
C ILE A 15 -23.34 -0.69 1.40
N ALA A 16 -24.61 -0.63 0.92
CA ALA A 16 -25.44 -1.81 0.72
C ALA A 16 -24.79 -2.80 -0.26
N LYS A 17 -24.20 -2.30 -1.36
CA LYS A 17 -23.45 -3.13 -2.31
C LYS A 17 -22.18 -3.74 -1.70
N MET A 18 -21.47 -3.02 -0.83
CA MET A 18 -20.29 -3.57 -0.13
C MET A 18 -20.64 -4.75 0.80
N LYS A 19 -21.89 -4.82 1.29
CA LYS A 19 -22.36 -5.88 2.16
C LYS A 19 -22.91 -7.12 1.42
N GLN A 20 -23.02 -7.06 0.10
CA GLN A 20 -23.44 -8.21 -0.72
C GLN A 20 -22.40 -9.33 -0.69
N ASP A 21 -22.81 -10.52 -1.08
CA ASP A 21 -21.94 -11.68 -1.20
C ASP A 21 -20.87 -11.50 -2.28
N TYR A 22 -19.92 -12.39 -2.30
CA TYR A 22 -18.80 -12.36 -3.23
C TYR A 22 -19.26 -12.52 -4.70
N ALA A 23 -20.23 -13.40 -4.97
CA ALA A 23 -20.72 -13.67 -6.32
C ALA A 23 -21.36 -12.41 -6.93
N PHE A 24 -22.20 -11.70 -6.15
CA PHE A 24 -22.73 -10.40 -6.56
C PHE A 24 -21.63 -9.38 -6.85
N LYS A 25 -20.65 -9.25 -5.94
CA LYS A 25 -19.56 -8.28 -6.11
C LYS A 25 -18.72 -8.56 -7.35
N LYS A 26 -18.41 -9.84 -7.63
CA LYS A 26 -17.68 -10.28 -8.83
C LYS A 26 -18.45 -9.94 -10.10
N ALA A 27 -19.74 -10.28 -10.16
CA ALA A 27 -20.60 -9.94 -11.29
C ALA A 27 -20.76 -8.43 -11.48
N TYR A 28 -20.89 -7.69 -10.39
CA TYR A 28 -20.94 -6.23 -10.41
C TYR A 28 -19.65 -5.62 -10.92
N ALA A 29 -18.47 -6.12 -10.50
CA ALA A 29 -17.17 -5.67 -10.98
C ALA A 29 -17.01 -5.90 -12.49
N ALA A 30 -17.40 -7.08 -12.99
CA ALA A 30 -17.39 -7.40 -14.42
C ALA A 30 -18.29 -6.44 -15.21
N ARG A 31 -19.52 -6.23 -14.75
CA ARG A 31 -20.44 -5.27 -15.37
C ARG A 31 -19.85 -3.86 -15.40
N ARG A 32 -19.29 -3.36 -14.27
CA ARG A 32 -18.71 -2.02 -14.20
C ARG A 32 -17.48 -1.87 -15.10
N ALA A 33 -16.68 -2.93 -15.25
CA ALA A 33 -15.56 -2.95 -16.16
C ALA A 33 -16.03 -2.83 -17.62
N TRP A 34 -17.01 -3.61 -18.03
CA TRP A 34 -17.57 -3.53 -19.38
C TRP A 34 -18.28 -2.23 -19.67
N GLU A 35 -19.04 -1.67 -18.72
CA GLU A 35 -19.66 -0.35 -18.86
C GLU A 35 -18.61 0.75 -19.10
N PHE A 36 -17.46 0.69 -18.43
CA PHE A 36 -16.39 1.64 -18.66
C PHE A 36 -15.72 1.42 -20.03
N TYR A 37 -15.41 0.17 -20.36
CA TYR A 37 -14.79 -0.19 -21.64
C TYR A 37 -15.59 0.29 -22.84
N ASN A 38 -16.91 0.07 -22.82
CA ASN A 38 -17.83 0.43 -23.90
C ASN A 38 -18.34 1.85 -23.85
N HIS A 39 -17.97 2.65 -22.83
CA HIS A 39 -18.42 4.03 -22.76
C HIS A 39 -17.94 4.82 -23.99
N PRO A 40 -18.82 5.64 -24.65
CA PRO A 40 -18.46 6.35 -25.89
C PRO A 40 -17.18 7.18 -25.77
N ASP A 41 -16.97 7.84 -24.63
CA ASP A 41 -15.78 8.65 -24.39
C ASP A 41 -14.52 7.84 -24.05
N VAL A 42 -14.63 6.53 -23.89
CA VAL A 42 -13.53 5.60 -23.57
C VAL A 42 -13.24 4.70 -24.77
N ALA A 43 -14.29 4.16 -25.39
CA ALA A 43 -14.23 3.38 -26.63
C ALA A 43 -13.11 2.31 -26.64
N GLY A 44 -13.00 1.53 -25.58
CA GLY A 44 -11.97 0.48 -25.45
C GLY A 44 -10.55 1.00 -25.18
N MET A 45 -10.32 2.29 -25.20
CA MET A 45 -9.01 2.90 -24.98
C MET A 45 -8.65 2.88 -23.49
N CYS A 46 -8.37 1.69 -22.97
CA CYS A 46 -8.06 1.47 -21.56
C CYS A 46 -6.67 0.85 -21.36
N TYR A 47 -6.18 0.92 -20.12
CA TYR A 47 -5.02 0.18 -19.63
C TYR A 47 -5.21 -0.14 -18.14
N VAL A 48 -4.44 -1.07 -17.60
CA VAL A 48 -4.41 -1.36 -16.17
C VAL A 48 -3.16 -0.75 -15.54
N ALA A 49 -3.34 0.06 -14.50
CA ALA A 49 -2.23 0.52 -13.66
C ALA A 49 -1.88 -0.60 -12.66
N VAL A 50 -0.86 -1.37 -12.96
CA VAL A 50 -0.47 -2.56 -12.18
C VAL A 50 0.60 -2.19 -11.16
N GLY A 51 0.45 -2.69 -9.94
CA GLY A 51 1.40 -2.63 -8.84
C GLY A 51 1.44 -3.97 -8.11
N GLY A 52 1.01 -4.02 -6.84
CA GLY A 52 0.93 -5.25 -6.06
C GLY A 52 -0.25 -6.17 -6.42
N LEU A 53 -0.51 -7.13 -5.53
CA LEU A 53 -1.46 -8.23 -5.73
C LEU A 53 -2.84 -7.79 -6.23
N ASP A 54 -3.44 -6.75 -5.63
CA ASP A 54 -4.80 -6.32 -5.96
C ASP A 54 -4.94 -5.89 -7.45
N SER A 55 -3.91 -5.27 -8.00
CA SER A 55 -3.89 -4.83 -9.40
C SER A 55 -3.41 -5.90 -10.38
N ILE A 56 -2.59 -6.84 -9.93
CA ILE A 56 -2.28 -8.07 -10.67
C ILE A 56 -3.58 -8.88 -10.84
N THR A 57 -4.31 -9.08 -9.75
CA THR A 57 -5.63 -9.74 -9.77
C THR A 57 -6.60 -9.02 -10.72
N LEU A 58 -6.64 -7.68 -10.69
CA LEU A 58 -7.47 -6.90 -11.60
C LEU A 58 -7.09 -7.13 -13.07
N PHE A 59 -5.80 -7.14 -13.38
CA PHE A 59 -5.32 -7.35 -14.74
C PHE A 59 -5.77 -8.71 -15.30
N LEU A 60 -5.61 -9.78 -14.51
CA LEU A 60 -6.05 -11.12 -14.88
C LEU A 60 -7.58 -11.23 -14.93
N PHE A 61 -8.28 -10.63 -13.96
CA PHE A 61 -9.75 -10.59 -13.97
C PHE A 61 -10.33 -9.93 -15.22
N LEU A 62 -9.76 -8.82 -15.68
CA LEU A 62 -10.20 -8.20 -16.93
C LEU A 62 -9.99 -9.14 -18.11
N ARG A 63 -8.85 -9.84 -18.18
CA ARG A 63 -8.58 -10.86 -19.21
C ARG A 63 -9.59 -12.00 -19.14
N SER A 64 -9.89 -12.53 -17.95
CA SER A 64 -10.83 -13.65 -17.76
C SER A 64 -12.26 -13.33 -18.20
N ILE A 65 -12.64 -12.05 -18.21
CA ILE A 65 -13.94 -11.61 -18.71
C ILE A 65 -13.89 -11.07 -20.15
N GLY A 66 -12.78 -11.26 -20.88
CA GLY A 66 -12.63 -10.87 -22.28
C GLY A 66 -12.25 -9.41 -22.53
N ILE A 67 -11.81 -8.66 -21.53
CA ILE A 67 -11.30 -7.29 -21.69
C ILE A 67 -9.77 -7.34 -21.81
N GLU A 68 -9.29 -7.30 -23.04
CA GLU A 68 -7.86 -7.31 -23.35
C GLU A 68 -7.32 -5.89 -23.46
N VAL A 69 -6.59 -5.46 -22.42
CA VAL A 69 -5.96 -4.14 -22.36
C VAL A 69 -4.52 -4.25 -21.85
N PRO A 70 -3.62 -3.35 -22.24
CA PRO A 70 -2.24 -3.39 -21.76
C PRO A 70 -2.17 -3.11 -20.25
N GLY A 71 -1.27 -3.81 -19.57
CA GLY A 71 -0.86 -3.47 -18.22
C GLY A 71 0.39 -2.58 -18.23
N THR A 72 0.46 -1.60 -17.32
CA THR A 72 1.64 -0.75 -17.15
C THR A 72 2.00 -0.58 -15.69
N SER A 73 3.29 -0.47 -15.40
CA SER A 73 3.80 -0.27 -14.04
C SER A 73 5.14 0.45 -14.06
N VAL A 74 5.44 1.20 -13.00
CA VAL A 74 6.83 1.58 -12.72
C VAL A 74 7.46 0.46 -11.89
N SER A 75 7.62 -0.71 -12.52
CA SER A 75 7.97 -1.98 -11.87
C SER A 75 9.25 -1.92 -11.03
N MET A 76 10.23 -1.12 -11.44
CA MET A 76 11.49 -0.95 -10.71
C MET A 76 11.35 -0.42 -9.27
N LEU A 77 10.17 0.09 -8.91
CA LEU A 77 9.87 0.57 -7.54
C LEU A 77 9.23 -0.51 -6.68
N GLU A 78 8.78 -1.59 -7.28
CA GLU A 78 8.13 -2.70 -6.60
C GLU A 78 9.17 -3.74 -6.14
N ASP A 79 8.77 -4.61 -5.25
CA ASP A 79 9.60 -5.75 -4.82
C ASP A 79 10.00 -6.63 -6.01
N ARG A 80 11.16 -7.30 -5.93
CA ARG A 80 11.67 -8.14 -7.01
C ARG A 80 10.72 -9.27 -7.39
N SER A 81 10.01 -9.83 -6.42
CA SER A 81 9.00 -10.88 -6.69
C SER A 81 7.82 -10.33 -7.48
N ILE A 82 7.39 -9.10 -7.22
CA ILE A 82 6.36 -8.41 -8.01
C ILE A 82 6.88 -8.12 -9.43
N GLN A 83 8.13 -7.67 -9.57
CA GLN A 83 8.74 -7.43 -10.88
C GLN A 83 8.80 -8.71 -11.72
N LYS A 84 9.07 -9.87 -11.11
CA LYS A 84 9.05 -11.19 -11.78
C LYS A 84 7.67 -11.50 -12.36
N VAL A 85 6.62 -11.28 -11.57
CA VAL A 85 5.22 -11.47 -12.03
C VAL A 85 4.86 -10.47 -13.13
N HIS A 86 5.21 -9.20 -12.97
CA HIS A 86 4.99 -8.19 -14.03
C HIS A 86 5.63 -8.60 -15.36
N LYS A 87 6.87 -9.11 -15.30
CA LYS A 87 7.57 -9.55 -16.50
C LYS A 87 6.84 -10.71 -17.18
N ALA A 88 6.44 -11.74 -16.43
CA ALA A 88 5.74 -12.89 -16.97
C ALA A 88 4.38 -12.53 -17.58
N LEU A 89 3.65 -11.60 -16.97
CA LEU A 89 2.36 -11.12 -17.45
C LEU A 89 2.45 -10.10 -18.61
N GLY A 90 3.65 -9.74 -19.07
CA GLY A 90 3.83 -8.76 -20.14
C GLY A 90 3.41 -7.34 -19.72
N ILE A 91 3.56 -6.99 -18.45
CA ILE A 91 3.29 -5.63 -17.97
C ILE A 91 4.39 -4.68 -18.46
N ARG A 92 4.00 -3.64 -19.19
CA ARG A 92 4.94 -2.63 -19.69
C ARG A 92 5.57 -1.85 -18.55
N ALA A 93 6.90 -1.92 -18.43
CA ALA A 93 7.65 -1.14 -17.47
C ALA A 93 7.74 0.32 -17.93
N LEU A 94 7.21 1.24 -17.12
CA LEU A 94 7.35 2.68 -17.30
C LEU A 94 8.61 3.15 -16.58
N ARG A 95 9.27 4.16 -17.14
CA ARG A 95 10.41 4.82 -16.49
C ARG A 95 9.92 5.99 -15.62
N PRO A 96 10.54 6.24 -14.45
CA PRO A 96 10.29 7.46 -13.68
C PRO A 96 10.43 8.72 -14.54
N ALA A 97 9.85 9.81 -14.08
CA ALA A 97 10.03 11.10 -14.73
C ALA A 97 11.51 11.49 -14.78
N ASN A 98 11.91 12.22 -15.81
CA ASN A 98 13.26 12.76 -15.88
C ASN A 98 13.49 13.80 -14.79
N GLY A 99 14.66 13.72 -14.17
CA GLY A 99 15.20 14.70 -13.25
C GLY A 99 15.99 15.80 -13.96
N PRO A 100 16.65 16.68 -13.19
CA PRO A 100 17.44 17.80 -13.73
C PRO A 100 18.59 17.39 -14.65
N LYS A 101 19.06 16.14 -14.54
CA LYS A 101 20.14 15.59 -15.38
C LYS A 101 19.64 14.96 -16.69
N ASP A 102 18.40 15.25 -17.06
CA ASP A 102 17.71 14.69 -18.24
C ASP A 102 17.74 13.15 -18.35
N ARG A 103 17.75 12.48 -17.21
CA ARG A 103 17.58 11.03 -17.08
C ARG A 103 16.54 10.71 -16.01
N PRO A 104 15.97 9.49 -16.03
CA PRO A 104 15.00 9.10 -15.03
C PRO A 104 15.53 9.29 -13.60
N TYR A 105 14.69 9.87 -12.75
CA TYR A 105 14.98 10.00 -11.33
C TYR A 105 15.19 8.64 -10.68
N THR A 106 16.18 8.57 -9.83
CA THR A 106 16.24 7.53 -8.79
C THR A 106 15.45 7.99 -7.56
N LYS A 107 15.01 7.05 -6.74
CA LYS A 107 14.29 7.38 -5.51
C LYS A 107 15.15 8.22 -4.54
N ILE A 108 16.43 7.91 -4.45
CA ILE A 108 17.39 8.67 -3.61
C ILE A 108 17.50 10.12 -4.09
N GLU A 109 17.58 10.35 -5.38
CA GLU A 109 17.66 11.72 -5.93
C GLU A 109 16.40 12.51 -5.61
N VAL A 110 15.23 11.92 -5.76
CA VAL A 110 13.97 12.59 -5.40
C VAL A 110 13.91 12.92 -3.90
N ILE A 111 14.37 12.01 -3.03
CA ILE A 111 14.41 12.27 -1.59
C ILE A 111 15.40 13.38 -1.26
N ARG A 112 16.59 13.37 -1.86
CA ARG A 112 17.61 14.43 -1.66
C ARG A 112 17.12 15.80 -2.09
N GLU A 113 16.43 15.87 -3.21
CA GLU A 113 15.98 17.14 -3.76
C GLU A 113 14.71 17.64 -3.05
N HIS A 114 13.72 16.79 -2.86
CA HIS A 114 12.38 17.18 -2.42
C HIS A 114 12.06 16.80 -0.99
N GLY A 115 12.71 15.79 -0.40
CA GLY A 115 12.49 15.34 0.96
C GLY A 115 11.86 13.96 1.09
N PHE A 116 11.79 13.50 2.33
CA PHE A 116 11.34 12.16 2.71
C PHE A 116 9.81 12.02 2.65
N PRO A 117 9.27 10.93 2.07
CA PRO A 117 7.84 10.65 2.06
C PRO A 117 7.41 9.98 3.37
N VAL A 118 7.08 10.77 4.40
CA VAL A 118 6.73 10.30 5.75
C VAL A 118 5.24 10.37 6.05
N LEU A 119 4.78 9.60 7.03
CA LEU A 119 3.43 9.57 7.61
C LEU A 119 2.37 9.15 6.58
N SER A 120 1.86 10.07 5.80
CA SER A 120 0.97 9.81 4.69
C SER A 120 1.20 10.83 3.59
N LYS A 121 0.81 10.50 2.35
CA LYS A 121 0.91 11.44 1.24
C LYS A 121 0.23 12.79 1.54
N GLU A 122 -0.92 12.77 2.22
CA GLU A 122 -1.62 13.99 2.61
C GLU A 122 -0.85 14.80 3.63
N ILE A 123 -0.35 14.14 4.68
CA ILE A 123 0.38 14.82 5.75
C ILE A 123 1.74 15.31 5.25
N ALA A 124 2.46 14.50 4.47
CA ALA A 124 3.73 14.92 3.88
C ALA A 124 3.58 16.16 2.98
N GLY A 125 2.52 16.21 2.17
CA GLY A 125 2.22 17.41 1.37
C GLY A 125 1.91 18.64 2.24
N LYS A 126 1.18 18.47 3.35
CA LYS A 126 0.93 19.55 4.32
C LYS A 126 2.23 20.04 4.98
N ILE A 127 3.09 19.11 5.41
CA ILE A 127 4.40 19.44 6.01
C ILE A 127 5.27 20.18 4.99
N SER A 128 5.31 19.71 3.75
CA SER A 128 6.05 20.39 2.68
C SER A 128 5.62 21.85 2.51
N LEU A 129 4.31 22.12 2.56
CA LEU A 129 3.78 23.49 2.50
C LEU A 129 4.19 24.35 3.71
N LEU A 130 4.28 23.76 4.90
CA LEU A 130 4.76 24.45 6.10
C LEU A 130 6.27 24.74 6.02
N GLN A 131 7.05 23.82 5.48
CA GLN A 131 8.51 23.99 5.30
C GLN A 131 8.88 24.97 4.19
N HIS A 132 7.96 25.24 3.25
CA HIS A 132 8.19 26.15 2.11
C HIS A 132 7.16 27.30 2.11
N PRO A 133 7.21 28.22 3.09
CA PRO A 133 6.26 29.32 3.17
C PRO A 133 6.39 30.30 2.00
N SER A 134 5.23 30.68 1.44
CA SER A 134 5.13 31.69 0.41
C SER A 134 3.80 32.44 0.57
N GLU A 135 3.67 33.61 -0.07
CA GLU A 135 2.39 34.34 -0.11
C GLU A 135 1.29 33.51 -0.79
N LYS A 136 1.66 32.80 -1.87
CA LYS A 136 0.71 31.98 -2.64
C LYS A 136 0.09 30.84 -1.84
N ASN A 137 0.79 30.31 -0.83
CA ASN A 137 0.30 29.22 0.00
C ASN A 137 -0.12 29.66 1.42
N ALA A 138 -0.15 30.96 1.71
CA ALA A 138 -0.45 31.49 3.04
C ALA A 138 -1.84 31.04 3.56
N THR A 139 -2.87 31.09 2.72
CA THR A 139 -4.24 30.64 3.09
C THR A 139 -4.27 29.14 3.42
N VAL A 140 -3.58 28.33 2.63
CA VAL A 140 -3.52 26.87 2.85
C VAL A 140 -2.74 26.56 4.13
N ARG A 141 -1.62 27.23 4.37
CA ARG A 141 -0.84 27.07 5.63
C ARG A 141 -1.68 27.47 6.84
N HIS A 142 -2.45 28.57 6.74
CA HIS A 142 -3.40 28.96 7.79
C HIS A 142 -4.39 27.84 8.08
N ALA A 143 -5.00 27.24 7.05
CA ALA A 143 -5.94 26.13 7.22
C ALA A 143 -5.27 24.87 7.81
N ILE A 144 -4.00 24.60 7.48
CA ILE A 144 -3.24 23.48 8.05
C ILE A 144 -3.00 23.69 9.56
N MET A 145 -2.69 24.92 9.96
CA MET A 145 -2.39 25.27 11.36
C MET A 145 -3.64 25.34 12.21
N THR A 146 -4.69 26.00 11.76
CA THR A 146 -5.87 26.36 12.56
C THR A 146 -7.09 25.50 12.29
N GLY A 147 -7.20 24.91 11.09
CA GLY A 147 -8.42 24.27 10.60
C GLY A 147 -9.42 25.25 10.03
N GLU A 148 -9.11 26.52 9.93
CA GLU A 148 -9.96 27.53 9.35
C GLU A 148 -9.71 27.65 7.86
N THR A 149 -10.78 27.59 7.08
CA THR A 149 -10.70 27.81 5.63
C THR A 149 -11.47 29.05 5.30
N GLY A 150 -10.77 30.03 4.71
CA GLY A 150 -11.41 31.28 4.46
C GLY A 150 -11.09 31.87 3.18
N ALA A 151 -11.50 32.01 2.16
CA ALA A 151 -11.38 32.98 1.09
C ALA A 151 -12.69 33.22 0.33
N TYR A 152 -13.70 32.38 0.51
CA TYR A 152 -14.94 32.42 -0.24
C TYR A 152 -16.18 32.38 0.66
N GLY A 153 -16.22 33.20 1.70
CA GLY A 153 -17.43 33.36 2.49
C GLY A 153 -17.38 32.88 3.94
N GLY A 154 -16.22 32.86 4.54
CA GLY A 154 -16.04 32.62 5.96
C GLY A 154 -15.17 31.41 6.28
N TYR A 155 -14.57 31.49 7.45
CA TYR A 155 -13.73 30.42 7.98
C TYR A 155 -14.58 29.29 8.56
N ARG A 156 -14.41 28.09 8.05
CA ARG A 156 -14.97 26.88 8.68
C ARG A 156 -13.95 26.33 9.65
N LYS A 157 -14.27 26.28 10.94
CA LYS A 157 -13.45 25.64 11.95
C LYS A 157 -13.43 24.12 11.75
N ASN A 158 -12.34 23.49 12.18
CA ASN A 158 -12.16 22.04 12.21
C ASN A 158 -12.28 21.36 10.82
N THR A 159 -11.77 21.99 9.78
CA THR A 159 -11.69 21.35 8.48
C THR A 159 -10.64 20.26 8.50
N ARG A 160 -10.74 19.32 7.56
CA ARG A 160 -9.73 18.27 7.36
C ARG A 160 -8.36 18.78 6.92
N MET A 161 -8.26 20.03 6.56
CA MET A 161 -6.97 20.66 6.30
C MET A 161 -6.13 20.76 7.57
N LYS A 162 -6.74 20.89 8.74
CA LYS A 162 -6.00 20.93 10.00
C LYS A 162 -5.16 19.67 10.16
N MET A 163 -3.89 19.85 10.44
CA MET A 163 -3.00 18.77 10.85
C MET A 163 -3.22 18.46 12.33
N SER A 164 -3.08 17.20 12.73
CA SER A 164 -3.24 16.84 14.16
C SER A 164 -2.20 17.55 15.02
N GLN A 165 -2.55 17.84 16.27
CA GLN A 165 -1.69 18.55 17.19
C GLN A 165 -0.32 17.89 17.35
N LYS A 166 -0.29 16.54 17.48
CA LYS A 166 0.94 15.74 17.56
C LYS A 166 1.92 16.06 16.41
N TRP A 167 1.41 16.23 15.18
CA TRP A 167 2.26 16.49 14.03
C TRP A 167 2.55 17.97 13.82
N LEU A 168 1.67 18.87 14.29
CA LEU A 168 1.97 20.30 14.33
C LEU A 168 3.14 20.59 15.28
N GLU A 169 3.17 20.00 16.47
CA GLU A 169 4.25 20.14 17.43
C GLU A 169 5.62 19.76 16.86
N LYS A 170 5.66 18.72 16.01
CA LYS A 170 6.89 18.24 15.39
C LYS A 170 7.27 18.96 14.08
N PHE A 171 6.30 19.45 13.32
CA PHE A 171 6.53 19.93 11.95
C PHE A 171 5.97 21.33 11.68
N GLY A 172 5.33 21.96 12.64
CA GLY A 172 4.64 23.24 12.46
C GLY A 172 5.57 24.44 12.25
N GLY A 173 6.84 24.27 12.58
CA GLY A 173 7.84 25.31 12.41
C GLY A 173 8.07 26.18 13.65
N PRO A 174 9.08 27.05 13.60
CA PRO A 174 9.45 27.89 14.74
C PRO A 174 8.34 28.87 15.10
N GLU A 175 8.61 29.69 16.09
CA GLU A 175 7.67 30.67 16.63
C GLU A 175 6.92 31.43 15.53
N ASN A 176 5.59 31.42 15.66
CA ASN A 176 4.71 32.13 14.76
C ASN A 176 3.80 33.04 15.58
N GLU A 177 4.14 34.32 15.66
CA GLU A 177 3.42 35.33 16.42
C GLU A 177 1.92 35.37 16.06
N LYS A 178 1.59 35.16 14.79
CA LYS A 178 0.20 35.16 14.30
C LYS A 178 -0.66 34.08 14.97
N TYR A 179 -0.07 32.95 15.32
CA TYR A 179 -0.77 31.80 15.91
C TYR A 179 -0.44 31.60 17.39
N GLY A 180 0.49 32.37 17.94
CA GLY A 180 0.98 32.19 19.29
C GLY A 180 1.58 30.80 19.53
N THR A 181 2.21 30.23 18.51
CA THR A 181 2.74 28.87 18.53
C THR A 181 4.26 28.87 18.37
N ASN A 182 4.91 27.91 19.03
CA ASN A 182 6.33 27.64 18.88
C ASN A 182 6.50 26.13 18.74
N TYR A 183 6.55 25.67 17.49
CA TYR A 183 6.65 24.26 17.16
C TYR A 183 8.05 23.89 16.66
N GLN A 184 8.35 22.58 16.67
CA GLN A 184 9.60 22.08 16.16
C GLN A 184 9.65 22.19 14.62
N THR A 185 10.86 22.36 14.12
CA THR A 185 11.18 22.22 12.69
C THR A 185 11.96 20.93 12.51
N ALA A 186 11.48 20.06 11.60
CA ALA A 186 12.22 18.83 11.31
C ALA A 186 13.57 19.15 10.68
N PRO A 187 14.68 18.50 11.11
CA PRO A 187 16.01 18.70 10.57
C PRO A 187 16.22 18.01 9.20
N PHE A 188 15.13 17.82 8.46
CA PHE A 188 15.11 17.22 7.13
C PHE A 188 13.88 17.69 6.35
N LYS A 189 13.99 17.65 5.02
CA LYS A 189 12.84 17.97 4.15
C LYS A 189 11.82 16.84 4.12
N VAL A 190 10.55 17.20 4.03
CA VAL A 190 9.43 16.26 3.90
C VAL A 190 8.60 16.62 2.65
N SER A 191 8.24 15.61 1.86
CA SER A 191 7.44 15.84 0.65
C SER A 191 6.69 14.57 0.22
N ASP A 192 5.59 14.74 -0.50
CA ASP A 192 4.89 13.67 -1.21
C ASP A 192 5.31 13.54 -2.70
N LEU A 193 6.26 14.36 -3.16
CA LEU A 193 6.71 14.42 -4.55
C LEU A 193 7.40 13.16 -5.03
N CYS A 194 7.89 12.31 -4.11
CA CYS A 194 8.41 11.00 -4.45
C CYS A 194 7.37 10.17 -5.24
N CYS A 195 6.11 10.11 -4.78
CA CYS A 195 5.03 9.46 -5.52
C CYS A 195 4.75 10.13 -6.87
N TYR A 196 4.80 11.45 -6.92
CA TYR A 196 4.54 12.20 -8.14
C TYR A 196 5.57 11.86 -9.23
N TYR A 197 6.85 12.07 -8.97
CA TYR A 197 7.90 11.88 -9.98
C TYR A 197 8.12 10.41 -10.36
N LEU A 198 7.99 9.51 -9.39
CA LEU A 198 8.31 8.11 -9.63
C LEU A 198 7.13 7.28 -10.13
N LYS A 199 5.87 7.63 -9.78
CA LYS A 199 4.69 6.84 -10.16
C LYS A 199 3.63 7.63 -10.94
N GLU A 200 3.21 8.79 -10.42
CA GLU A 200 2.03 9.45 -10.98
C GLU A 200 2.32 10.10 -12.32
N LYS A 201 3.43 10.84 -12.42
CA LYS A 201 3.82 11.50 -13.67
C LYS A 201 4.06 10.50 -14.80
N PRO A 202 4.83 9.40 -14.62
CA PRO A 202 5.00 8.38 -15.67
C PRO A 202 3.67 7.78 -16.14
N CYS A 203 2.76 7.45 -15.21
CA CYS A 203 1.44 6.93 -15.57
C CYS A 203 0.59 7.96 -16.30
N ASN A 204 0.63 9.23 -15.89
CA ASN A 204 -0.09 10.31 -16.56
C ASN A 204 0.47 10.59 -17.96
N ASP A 205 1.79 10.56 -18.11
CA ASP A 205 2.45 10.76 -19.39
C ASP A 205 2.10 9.61 -20.37
N TYR A 206 2.12 8.36 -19.87
CA TYR A 206 1.65 7.21 -20.64
C TYR A 206 0.18 7.35 -21.04
N ALA A 207 -0.69 7.71 -20.10
CA ALA A 207 -2.12 7.88 -20.38
C ALA A 207 -2.36 8.95 -21.46
N ARG A 208 -1.61 10.06 -21.43
CA ARG A 208 -1.70 11.14 -22.43
C ARG A 208 -1.18 10.70 -23.80
N SER A 209 0.02 10.11 -23.84
CA SER A 209 0.65 9.69 -25.10
C SER A 209 -0.12 8.58 -25.79
N SER A 210 -0.61 7.59 -25.03
CA SER A 210 -1.39 6.48 -25.54
C SER A 210 -2.88 6.79 -25.73
N ARG A 211 -3.37 7.92 -25.19
CA ARG A 211 -4.80 8.28 -25.10
C ARG A 211 -5.65 7.21 -24.39
N ARG A 212 -5.08 6.50 -23.43
CA ARG A 212 -5.75 5.42 -22.70
C ARG A 212 -6.14 5.86 -21.30
N PHE A 213 -7.21 5.24 -20.78
CA PHE A 213 -7.77 5.53 -19.47
C PHE A 213 -7.54 4.36 -18.50
N PRO A 214 -7.20 4.63 -17.22
CA PRO A 214 -6.80 3.58 -16.30
C PRO A 214 -7.96 2.80 -15.71
N TYR A 215 -7.80 1.47 -15.66
CA TYR A 215 -8.37 0.64 -14.62
C TYR A 215 -7.44 0.60 -13.42
N MET A 216 -7.99 0.69 -12.22
CA MET A 216 -7.23 0.73 -10.96
C MET A 216 -7.81 -0.28 -9.96
N GLY A 217 -6.96 -1.08 -9.33
CA GLY A 217 -7.32 -2.01 -8.26
C GLY A 217 -7.53 -1.30 -6.91
N LEU A 218 -8.51 -0.38 -6.85
CA LEU A 218 -8.83 0.40 -5.64
C LEU A 218 -10.10 -0.11 -4.98
N MET A 219 -10.07 -0.20 -3.66
CA MET A 219 -11.20 -0.62 -2.82
C MET A 219 -11.57 0.47 -1.81
N ALA A 220 -12.89 0.64 -1.56
CA ALA A 220 -13.35 1.53 -0.49
C ALA A 220 -13.02 0.99 0.91
N SER A 221 -12.90 -0.33 1.05
CA SER A 221 -12.50 -1.00 2.31
C SER A 221 -11.09 -0.62 2.79
N GLU A 222 -10.23 -0.05 1.92
CA GLU A 222 -8.93 0.47 2.32
C GLU A 222 -9.01 1.77 3.15
N GLY A 223 -10.19 2.40 3.20
CA GLY A 223 -10.44 3.61 4.01
C GLY A 223 -9.90 4.91 3.43
N GLY A 224 -9.87 5.94 4.26
CA GLY A 224 -9.27 7.23 3.97
C GLY A 224 -9.86 7.99 2.78
N ARG A 225 -9.00 8.59 1.96
CA ARG A 225 -9.41 9.34 0.75
C ARG A 225 -10.05 8.45 -0.32
N ARG A 226 -9.57 7.18 -0.43
CA ARG A 226 -10.08 6.22 -1.42
C ARG A 226 -11.53 5.89 -1.15
N GLN A 227 -11.86 5.54 0.09
CA GLN A 227 -13.22 5.25 0.52
C GLN A 227 -14.17 6.37 0.13
N LYS A 228 -13.84 7.62 0.49
CA LYS A 228 -14.69 8.76 0.19
C LYS A 228 -14.85 9.00 -1.29
N ALA A 229 -13.74 8.97 -2.04
CA ALA A 229 -13.78 9.19 -3.48
C ALA A 229 -14.66 8.13 -4.18
N LEU A 230 -14.55 6.86 -3.78
CA LEU A 230 -15.33 5.77 -4.36
C LEU A 230 -16.80 5.80 -3.93
N MET A 231 -17.09 6.13 -2.66
CA MET A 231 -18.47 6.29 -2.19
C MET A 231 -19.23 7.43 -2.89
N LEU A 232 -18.52 8.52 -3.21
CA LEU A 232 -19.13 9.67 -3.89
C LEU A 232 -19.24 9.52 -5.40
N ASN A 233 -18.23 8.91 -6.03
CA ASN A 233 -18.10 8.85 -7.49
C ASN A 233 -18.46 7.46 -8.07
N GLY A 234 -18.53 6.43 -7.24
CA GLY A 234 -18.73 5.04 -7.69
C GLY A 234 -17.49 4.44 -8.33
N CYS A 235 -17.67 3.29 -8.98
CA CYS A 235 -16.59 2.56 -9.66
C CYS A 235 -16.05 3.30 -10.87
N ASN A 236 -16.92 3.89 -11.68
CA ASN A 236 -16.57 4.57 -12.93
C ASN A 236 -16.71 6.07 -12.75
N TYR A 237 -15.61 6.78 -12.92
CA TYR A 237 -15.59 8.24 -12.91
C TYR A 237 -15.27 8.75 -14.31
N ILE A 238 -16.21 9.46 -14.90
CA ILE A 238 -16.12 10.01 -16.24
C ILE A 238 -16.45 11.50 -16.18
N SER A 239 -15.46 12.31 -16.46
CA SER A 239 -15.58 13.77 -16.58
C SER A 239 -14.88 14.23 -17.86
N LYS A 240 -14.99 15.51 -18.19
CA LYS A 240 -14.33 16.11 -19.34
C LYS A 240 -12.82 15.84 -19.34
N ASP A 241 -12.19 15.99 -18.16
CA ASP A 241 -10.73 15.99 -18.05
C ASP A 241 -10.15 14.68 -17.50
N THR A 242 -10.98 13.85 -16.86
CA THR A 242 -10.52 12.64 -16.18
C THR A 242 -11.51 11.51 -16.37
N LYS A 243 -11.02 10.38 -16.83
CA LYS A 243 -11.78 9.13 -16.93
C LYS A 243 -10.97 8.03 -16.25
N ARG A 244 -11.62 7.24 -15.40
CA ARG A 244 -10.99 6.13 -14.68
C ARG A 244 -12.03 5.14 -14.18
N SER A 245 -11.65 3.89 -14.02
CA SER A 245 -12.48 2.86 -13.43
C SER A 245 -11.77 2.15 -12.27
N ALA A 246 -12.51 1.83 -11.24
CA ALA A 246 -12.11 0.98 -10.13
C ALA A 246 -13.18 -0.12 -9.96
N PRO A 247 -13.14 -1.20 -10.77
CA PRO A 247 -14.15 -2.25 -10.73
C PRO A 247 -14.31 -2.88 -9.35
N PHE A 248 -13.22 -2.99 -8.59
CA PHE A 248 -13.18 -3.54 -7.23
C PHE A 248 -13.59 -2.56 -6.12
N ALA A 249 -14.20 -1.43 -6.46
CA ALA A 249 -14.53 -0.39 -5.47
C ALA A 249 -15.32 -0.89 -4.26
N ILE A 250 -16.22 -1.87 -4.44
CA ILE A 250 -17.07 -2.44 -3.38
C ILE A 250 -16.47 -3.69 -2.72
N PHE A 251 -15.29 -4.13 -3.14
CA PHE A 251 -14.63 -5.33 -2.61
C PHE A 251 -14.03 -5.08 -1.22
N THR A 252 -13.95 -6.16 -0.45
CA THR A 252 -13.16 -6.25 0.78
C THR A 252 -11.83 -6.95 0.50
N ARG A 253 -10.95 -7.00 1.50
CA ARG A 253 -9.71 -7.78 1.38
C ARG A 253 -9.98 -9.27 1.16
N GLN A 254 -11.02 -9.83 1.78
CA GLN A 254 -11.42 -11.22 1.58
C GLN A 254 -11.82 -11.49 0.14
N ASP A 255 -12.66 -10.62 -0.44
CA ASP A 255 -13.08 -10.75 -1.84
C ASP A 255 -11.89 -10.73 -2.81
N ILE A 256 -10.89 -9.88 -2.56
CA ILE A 256 -9.68 -9.82 -3.40
C ILE A 256 -8.84 -11.09 -3.26
N LEU A 257 -8.67 -11.62 -2.05
CA LEU A 257 -7.90 -12.84 -1.86
C LEU A 257 -8.60 -14.05 -2.47
N THR A 258 -9.93 -14.12 -2.37
CA THR A 258 -10.73 -15.15 -3.06
C THR A 258 -10.53 -15.04 -4.58
N LEU A 259 -10.68 -13.83 -5.13
CA LEU A 259 -10.49 -13.62 -6.55
C LEU A 259 -9.05 -13.90 -7.01
N ALA A 260 -8.05 -13.62 -6.17
CA ALA A 260 -6.66 -13.92 -6.50
C ALA A 260 -6.41 -15.43 -6.65
N LEU A 261 -7.06 -16.27 -5.84
CA LEU A 261 -7.01 -17.73 -6.00
C LEU A 261 -7.65 -18.18 -7.31
N GLU A 262 -8.82 -17.63 -7.66
CA GLU A 262 -9.46 -17.93 -8.95
C GLU A 262 -8.61 -17.44 -10.14
N MET A 263 -7.92 -16.32 -10.01
CA MET A 263 -7.04 -15.80 -11.06
C MET A 263 -5.72 -16.59 -11.15
N GLU A 264 -5.30 -17.24 -10.06
CA GLU A 264 -4.23 -18.22 -10.08
C GLU A 264 -4.60 -19.39 -11.00
N GLU A 265 -5.79 -19.98 -10.80
CA GLU A 265 -6.30 -21.06 -11.65
C GLU A 265 -6.40 -20.63 -13.13
N TYR A 266 -7.01 -19.45 -13.37
CA TYR A 266 -7.08 -18.88 -14.72
C TYR A 266 -5.70 -18.71 -15.36
N TYR A 267 -4.70 -18.22 -14.62
CA TYR A 267 -3.35 -18.03 -15.13
C TYR A 267 -2.70 -19.38 -15.48
N GLN A 268 -2.85 -20.40 -14.63
CA GLN A 268 -2.26 -21.72 -14.89
C GLN A 268 -2.82 -22.37 -16.17
N GLU A 269 -4.06 -22.08 -16.51
CA GLU A 269 -4.68 -22.55 -17.77
C GLU A 269 -4.25 -21.74 -19.00
N HIS A 270 -3.93 -20.44 -18.83
CA HIS A 270 -3.75 -19.49 -19.95
C HIS A 270 -2.35 -18.82 -19.98
N TRP A 271 -1.39 -19.28 -19.20
CA TRP A 271 -0.08 -18.60 -19.05
C TRP A 271 0.65 -18.39 -20.39
N GLN A 272 0.45 -19.25 -21.37
CA GLN A 272 1.05 -19.15 -22.70
C GLN A 272 0.58 -17.93 -23.52
N GLU A 273 -0.54 -17.34 -23.13
CA GLU A 273 -1.07 -16.13 -23.77
C GLU A 273 -0.32 -14.85 -23.31
N PHE A 274 0.34 -14.92 -22.16
CA PHE A 274 1.08 -13.80 -21.60
C PHE A 274 2.52 -13.84 -22.08
N LYS A 275 2.92 -12.80 -22.82
CA LYS A 275 4.27 -12.72 -23.40
C LYS A 275 5.04 -11.59 -22.74
N PRO A 276 6.25 -11.84 -22.20
CA PRO A 276 7.10 -10.81 -21.63
C PRO A 276 7.51 -9.80 -22.70
N ILE A 277 7.49 -8.52 -22.32
CA ILE A 277 8.03 -7.46 -23.19
C ILE A 277 9.55 -7.47 -23.02
N THR A 278 10.27 -7.68 -24.11
CA THR A 278 11.74 -7.77 -24.16
C THR A 278 12.41 -6.51 -24.67
N GLY A 279 11.66 -5.66 -25.36
CA GLY A 279 12.17 -4.40 -25.91
C GLY A 279 11.09 -3.59 -26.60
N GLU A 280 11.53 -2.52 -27.24
CA GLU A 280 10.69 -1.62 -28.04
C GLU A 280 11.47 -1.23 -29.29
N ASN A 281 10.84 -1.27 -30.44
CA ASN A 281 11.40 -0.84 -31.72
C ASN A 281 11.44 0.69 -31.80
N GLU A 282 12.14 1.23 -32.80
CA GLU A 282 12.23 2.67 -33.05
C GLU A 282 10.86 3.32 -33.32
N ASP A 283 9.93 2.58 -33.91
CA ASP A 283 8.55 3.02 -34.14
C ASP A 283 7.63 2.93 -32.92
N GLY A 284 8.16 2.49 -31.77
CA GLY A 284 7.41 2.32 -30.53
C GLY A 284 6.62 1.02 -30.42
N SER A 285 6.73 0.11 -31.40
CA SER A 285 6.13 -1.23 -31.30
C SER A 285 6.90 -2.10 -30.29
N LEU A 286 6.17 -2.96 -29.57
CA LEU A 286 6.75 -3.79 -28.52
C LEU A 286 7.29 -5.09 -29.09
N LEU A 287 8.47 -5.48 -28.62
CA LEU A 287 9.05 -6.78 -28.85
C LEU A 287 8.66 -7.72 -27.72
N TYR A 288 8.21 -8.90 -28.07
CA TYR A 288 7.77 -9.91 -27.12
C TYR A 288 8.71 -11.12 -27.16
N GLY A 289 8.98 -11.68 -25.98
CA GLY A 289 9.69 -12.95 -25.84
C GLY A 289 8.74 -14.13 -25.67
N ASP A 290 9.33 -15.30 -25.43
CA ASP A 290 8.57 -16.50 -25.12
C ASP A 290 7.84 -16.38 -23.78
N PRO A 291 6.64 -16.97 -23.66
CA PRO A 291 5.90 -17.01 -22.40
C PRO A 291 6.73 -17.58 -21.25
N ILE A 292 6.58 -16.98 -20.07
CA ILE A 292 7.27 -17.42 -18.85
C ILE A 292 6.24 -18.04 -17.91
N HIS A 293 6.34 -19.35 -17.68
CA HIS A 293 5.53 -20.02 -16.68
C HIS A 293 5.99 -19.65 -15.27
N LEU A 294 5.05 -19.25 -14.42
CA LEU A 294 5.24 -19.07 -12.99
C LEU A 294 4.46 -20.15 -12.23
N GLU A 295 5.04 -20.69 -11.18
CA GLU A 295 4.34 -21.61 -10.28
C GLU A 295 3.16 -20.92 -9.58
N THR A 296 3.28 -19.62 -9.35
CA THR A 296 2.20 -18.79 -8.80
C THR A 296 2.31 -17.34 -9.27
N ILE A 297 1.14 -16.69 -9.43
CA ILE A 297 1.02 -15.25 -9.67
C ILE A 297 1.06 -14.42 -8.39
N VAL A 298 1.00 -15.06 -7.23
CA VAL A 298 1.13 -14.39 -5.94
C VAL A 298 2.60 -14.09 -5.69
N PRO A 299 3.02 -12.81 -5.73
CA PRO A 299 4.43 -12.49 -5.51
C PRO A 299 4.93 -12.98 -4.14
N GLU A 300 6.14 -13.52 -4.10
CA GLU A 300 6.74 -14.11 -2.90
C GLU A 300 6.75 -13.21 -1.66
N ILE A 301 6.78 -11.88 -1.86
CA ILE A 301 6.69 -10.91 -0.75
C ILE A 301 5.38 -11.04 0.03
N TYR A 302 4.31 -11.55 -0.57
CA TYR A 302 3.04 -11.85 0.12
C TYR A 302 3.04 -13.23 0.75
N GLY A 303 3.96 -14.12 0.35
CA GLY A 303 3.93 -15.54 0.69
C GLY A 303 2.74 -16.24 0.02
N GLU A 304 2.12 -17.14 0.73
CA GLU A 304 0.95 -17.89 0.26
C GLU A 304 -0.36 -17.26 0.74
N ILE A 305 -1.42 -17.44 -0.02
CA ILE A 305 -2.79 -17.15 0.43
C ILE A 305 -3.30 -18.39 1.16
N VAL A 306 -3.50 -18.28 2.46
CA VAL A 306 -3.97 -19.37 3.31
C VAL A 306 -5.27 -18.98 4.00
N ARG A 307 -6.09 -20.00 4.30
CA ARG A 307 -7.31 -19.83 5.09
C ARG A 307 -6.99 -20.15 6.56
N ASP A 308 -7.34 -19.23 7.44
CA ASP A 308 -7.23 -19.46 8.87
C ASP A 308 -8.24 -20.52 9.31
N PRO A 309 -7.95 -21.29 10.35
CA PRO A 309 -8.94 -22.15 10.97
C PRO A 309 -10.18 -21.35 11.41
N LEU A 310 -11.34 -21.97 11.32
CA LEU A 310 -12.58 -21.36 11.78
C LEU A 310 -12.59 -21.34 13.32
N GLU A 311 -12.54 -20.14 13.89
CA GLU A 311 -12.62 -19.93 15.35
C GLU A 311 -14.06 -19.59 15.76
N MET A 312 -15.00 -20.51 15.55
CA MET A 312 -16.40 -20.36 15.94
C MET A 312 -16.85 -21.60 16.73
N THR A 313 -17.69 -21.37 17.74
CA THR A 313 -18.40 -22.43 18.44
C THR A 313 -19.49 -23.03 17.56
N GLU A 314 -19.96 -24.25 17.88
CA GLU A 314 -21.08 -24.87 17.15
C GLU A 314 -22.33 -23.97 17.14
N GLN A 315 -22.63 -23.29 18.25
CA GLN A 315 -23.77 -22.37 18.36
C GLN A 315 -23.62 -21.16 17.44
N GLU A 316 -22.40 -20.60 17.29
CA GLU A 316 -22.14 -19.50 16.37
C GLU A 316 -22.19 -19.95 14.91
N ILE A 317 -21.78 -21.18 14.61
CA ILE A 317 -21.87 -21.78 13.28
C ILE A 317 -23.36 -21.96 12.91
N ASP A 318 -24.18 -22.48 13.82
CA ASP A 318 -25.63 -22.66 13.59
C ASP A 318 -26.34 -21.31 13.41
N ALA A 319 -26.00 -20.31 14.22
CA ALA A 319 -26.53 -18.96 14.07
C ALA A 319 -26.12 -18.34 12.70
N TYR A 320 -24.86 -18.52 12.30
CA TYR A 320 -24.40 -18.06 10.99
C TYR A 320 -25.16 -18.72 9.84
N LYS A 321 -25.35 -20.06 9.88
CA LYS A 321 -26.12 -20.81 8.88
C LYS A 321 -27.56 -20.31 8.79
N ALA A 322 -28.18 -20.02 9.93
CA ALA A 322 -29.55 -19.50 9.97
C ALA A 322 -29.67 -18.11 9.32
N GLU A 323 -28.67 -17.25 9.50
CA GLU A 323 -28.64 -15.91 8.90
C GLU A 323 -28.21 -15.91 7.42
N HIS A 324 -27.47 -16.92 6.97
CA HIS A 324 -26.86 -16.99 5.63
C HIS A 324 -27.43 -18.13 4.76
N ASN A 325 -28.70 -18.45 4.91
CA ASN A 325 -29.43 -19.47 4.11
C ASN A 325 -28.74 -20.85 4.07
N GLY A 326 -28.14 -21.26 5.19
CA GLY A 326 -27.48 -22.55 5.33
C GLY A 326 -26.03 -22.60 4.83
N ALA A 327 -25.43 -21.44 4.44
CA ALA A 327 -24.04 -21.39 4.06
C ALA A 327 -23.13 -21.70 5.25
N GLU A 328 -22.11 -22.52 5.02
CA GLU A 328 -21.07 -22.80 6.02
C GLU A 328 -20.18 -21.57 6.22
N PRO A 329 -19.90 -21.18 7.48
CA PRO A 329 -18.89 -20.15 7.72
C PRO A 329 -17.50 -20.67 7.38
N GLU A 330 -16.70 -19.84 6.79
CA GLU A 330 -15.32 -20.15 6.42
C GLU A 330 -14.34 -19.29 7.19
N GLY A 331 -13.16 -19.83 7.49
CA GLY A 331 -12.06 -19.06 8.05
C GLY A 331 -11.59 -17.94 7.10
N GLN A 332 -11.02 -16.89 7.64
CA GLN A 332 -10.58 -15.75 6.85
C GLN A 332 -9.32 -16.08 6.02
N LEU A 333 -9.32 -15.65 4.77
CA LEU A 333 -8.14 -15.69 3.93
C LEU A 333 -7.12 -14.61 4.37
N ARG A 334 -5.87 -14.96 4.34
CA ARG A 334 -4.74 -14.02 4.54
C ARG A 334 -3.52 -14.41 3.75
N THR A 335 -2.64 -13.47 3.56
CA THR A 335 -1.29 -13.74 3.06
C THR A 335 -0.37 -14.08 4.23
N THR A 336 0.54 -15.05 4.03
CA THR A 336 1.41 -15.54 5.12
C THR A 336 2.53 -14.57 5.49
N LYS A 337 2.94 -13.70 4.54
CA LYS A 337 3.99 -12.68 4.75
C LYS A 337 3.38 -11.27 4.76
N ALA A 338 3.68 -10.44 3.79
CA ALA A 338 3.16 -9.07 3.75
C ALA A 338 1.66 -9.03 3.45
N GLN A 339 0.91 -8.25 4.22
CA GLN A 339 -0.51 -8.00 3.94
C GLN A 339 -0.70 -6.95 2.83
N ARG A 340 0.21 -6.00 2.75
CA ARG A 340 0.26 -4.93 1.75
C ARG A 340 1.70 -4.65 1.39
N THR A 341 1.91 -4.25 0.16
CA THR A 341 3.19 -3.77 -0.32
C THR A 341 3.08 -2.32 -0.77
N GLY A 342 4.21 -1.67 -0.83
CA GLY A 342 4.37 -0.35 -1.39
C GLY A 342 5.69 -0.29 -2.13
N CYS A 343 6.08 0.89 -2.60
CA CYS A 343 7.42 1.06 -3.13
C CYS A 343 8.45 0.64 -2.08
N SER A 344 9.49 -0.09 -2.50
CA SER A 344 10.64 -0.38 -1.65
C SER A 344 11.10 0.86 -0.89
N MET A 345 11.40 0.74 0.39
CA MET A 345 11.85 1.83 1.27
C MET A 345 10.95 3.09 1.28
N CYS A 346 9.62 2.90 1.25
CA CYS A 346 8.66 3.98 1.41
C CYS A 346 8.33 4.20 2.89
N GLY A 347 8.45 5.44 3.38
CA GLY A 347 8.12 5.79 4.76
C GLY A 347 6.64 6.12 5.01
N PHE A 348 5.78 6.08 3.99
CA PHE A 348 4.35 6.27 4.21
C PHE A 348 3.76 5.11 5.03
N VAL A 349 2.98 5.47 6.02
CA VAL A 349 2.28 4.60 6.98
C VAL A 349 3.15 3.73 7.90
N VAL A 350 4.47 3.80 7.80
CA VAL A 350 5.37 3.01 8.66
C VAL A 350 5.12 3.24 10.16
N HIS A 351 4.73 4.46 10.55
CA HIS A 351 4.44 4.85 11.94
C HIS A 351 3.21 4.16 12.56
N ILE A 352 2.44 3.43 11.78
CA ILE A 352 1.30 2.62 12.23
C ILE A 352 1.47 1.14 11.89
N GLU A 353 2.60 0.75 11.29
CA GLU A 353 2.96 -0.65 11.08
C GLU A 353 3.49 -1.23 12.40
N SER A 354 3.08 -2.45 12.72
CA SER A 354 3.73 -3.20 13.79
C SER A 354 5.10 -3.68 13.32
N ARG A 355 6.06 -3.76 14.26
CA ARG A 355 7.37 -4.35 13.97
C ARG A 355 7.26 -5.89 13.94
N PRO A 356 8.02 -6.57 13.04
CA PRO A 356 8.99 -6.03 12.09
C PRO A 356 8.32 -5.34 10.90
N HIS A 357 8.60 -4.05 10.70
CA HIS A 357 8.13 -3.29 9.55
C HIS A 357 9.08 -3.45 8.34
N ARG A 358 8.74 -2.79 7.23
CA ARG A 358 9.48 -2.93 5.97
C ARG A 358 10.97 -2.57 6.04
N PHE A 359 11.37 -1.65 6.91
CA PHE A 359 12.77 -1.28 7.11
C PHE A 359 13.51 -2.34 7.91
N ASP A 360 12.88 -2.96 8.91
CA ASP A 360 13.48 -4.06 9.67
C ASP A 360 13.77 -5.25 8.76
N ARG A 361 12.84 -5.59 7.86
CA ARG A 361 13.00 -6.73 6.94
C ARG A 361 14.20 -6.56 6.01
N LEU A 362 14.43 -5.35 5.48
CA LEU A 362 15.55 -5.10 4.58
C LEU A 362 16.90 -5.35 5.26
N ARG A 363 17.01 -5.15 6.58
CA ARG A 363 18.22 -5.39 7.36
C ARG A 363 18.75 -6.81 7.18
N TYR A 364 17.84 -7.79 7.08
CA TYR A 364 18.18 -9.21 6.93
C TYR A 364 18.36 -9.64 5.48
N THR A 365 17.52 -9.12 4.60
CA THR A 365 17.57 -9.51 3.19
C THR A 365 18.68 -8.83 2.40
N SER A 366 19.11 -7.64 2.83
CA SER A 366 20.11 -6.81 2.13
C SER A 366 20.78 -5.83 3.11
N PRO A 367 21.65 -6.28 4.03
CA PRO A 367 22.23 -5.43 5.09
C PRO A 367 22.94 -4.17 4.56
N GLY A 368 23.74 -4.29 3.52
CA GLY A 368 24.44 -3.13 2.93
C GLY A 368 23.48 -2.12 2.28
N GLU A 369 22.40 -2.59 1.63
CA GLU A 369 21.34 -1.71 1.12
C GLU A 369 20.59 -1.05 2.26
N TRP A 370 20.28 -1.79 3.32
CA TRP A 370 19.67 -1.25 4.53
C TRP A 370 20.51 -0.14 5.14
N GLU A 371 21.80 -0.36 5.32
CA GLU A 371 22.70 0.65 5.90
C GLU A 371 22.74 1.94 5.07
N MET A 372 22.81 1.81 3.74
CA MET A 372 22.76 2.95 2.83
C MET A 372 21.43 3.73 2.99
N TRP A 373 20.29 3.03 3.05
CA TRP A 373 18.99 3.67 3.22
C TRP A 373 18.79 4.30 4.59
N MET A 374 19.28 3.64 5.64
CA MET A 374 19.06 4.12 7.01
C MET A 374 20.01 5.27 7.39
N LYS A 375 21.24 5.30 6.83
CA LYS A 375 22.28 6.20 7.29
C LYS A 375 22.88 7.12 6.22
N HIS A 376 22.77 6.81 4.90
CA HIS A 376 23.59 7.45 3.87
C HIS A 376 22.81 8.04 2.69
N ILE A 377 21.59 8.58 2.92
CA ILE A 377 20.78 9.19 1.84
C ILE A 377 21.15 10.66 1.63
N CYS A 378 21.16 11.47 2.68
CA CYS A 378 21.36 12.91 2.63
C CYS A 378 22.55 13.33 3.51
N GLN A 379 23.05 14.54 3.30
CA GLN A 379 23.98 15.20 4.21
C GLN A 379 23.29 16.41 4.85
N ASP A 380 23.55 16.66 6.11
CA ASP A 380 23.12 17.86 6.80
C ASP A 380 24.09 19.04 6.59
N GLU A 381 23.83 20.16 7.27
CA GLU A 381 24.62 21.39 7.17
C GLU A 381 26.09 21.22 7.63
N ASN A 382 26.35 20.22 8.47
CA ASN A 382 27.69 19.89 8.96
C ASN A 382 28.40 18.87 8.06
N GLY A 383 27.73 18.39 7.00
CA GLY A 383 28.25 17.35 6.12
C GLY A 383 28.08 15.93 6.66
N GLU A 384 27.36 15.73 7.77
CA GLU A 384 27.10 14.41 8.33
C GLU A 384 26.04 13.69 7.52
N TRP A 385 26.31 12.42 7.21
CA TRP A 385 25.37 11.59 6.50
C TRP A 385 24.21 11.15 7.38
N TYR A 386 23.00 11.17 6.83
CA TYR A 386 21.80 10.62 7.46
C TYR A 386 20.84 10.01 6.41
N GLY A 387 19.93 9.20 6.90
CA GLY A 387 18.92 8.57 6.09
C GLY A 387 17.61 8.39 6.85
N TRP A 388 16.91 7.29 6.57
CA TRP A 388 15.66 6.96 7.24
C TRP A 388 15.78 6.85 8.75
N GLY A 389 16.92 6.43 9.29
CA GLY A 389 17.13 6.34 10.75
C GLY A 389 16.76 7.64 11.44
N ARG A 390 17.40 8.77 11.08
CA ARG A 390 17.08 10.10 11.65
C ARG A 390 15.61 10.48 11.49
N VAL A 391 14.98 10.10 10.39
CA VAL A 391 13.58 10.39 10.11
C VAL A 391 12.65 9.57 11.00
N LEU A 392 12.92 8.27 11.15
CA LEU A 392 12.13 7.35 11.98
C LEU A 392 12.23 7.74 13.46
N ASP A 393 13.41 8.07 13.96
CA ASP A 393 13.61 8.58 15.33
C ASP A 393 12.78 9.82 15.58
N TYR A 394 12.80 10.76 14.64
CA TYR A 394 12.06 12.01 14.78
C TYR A 394 10.54 11.79 14.86
N ILE A 395 10.00 10.83 14.09
CA ILE A 395 8.57 10.50 14.14
C ILE A 395 8.22 9.46 15.22
N GLY A 396 9.21 8.94 15.96
CA GLY A 396 9.03 8.00 17.07
C GLY A 396 8.75 6.57 16.58
N VAL A 397 9.46 6.11 15.57
CA VAL A 397 9.41 4.72 15.04
C VAL A 397 10.75 4.05 15.32
N GLY A 398 10.74 2.98 16.11
CA GLY A 398 11.96 2.21 16.40
C GLY A 398 12.50 1.50 15.16
N TRP A 399 13.82 1.41 15.04
CA TRP A 399 14.50 0.78 13.90
C TRP A 399 15.89 0.23 14.24
N GLU A 400 16.52 0.70 15.32
CA GLU A 400 17.88 0.33 15.70
C GLU A 400 17.94 -1.03 16.40
N ASP A 401 16.90 -1.34 17.20
CA ASP A 401 16.89 -2.59 17.96
C ASP A 401 16.99 -3.78 17.02
N ASP A 402 17.87 -4.70 17.35
CA ASP A 402 17.89 -5.99 16.70
C ASP A 402 16.65 -6.78 17.15
N LEU A 403 15.60 -6.76 16.33
CA LEU A 403 14.38 -7.53 16.59
C LEU A 403 14.60 -9.04 16.52
N PHE A 404 15.77 -9.43 16.07
CA PHE A 404 16.22 -10.78 15.87
C PHE A 404 17.51 -11.04 16.68
N ASP A 405 17.74 -10.23 17.72
CA ASP A 405 18.63 -10.66 18.78
C ASP A 405 18.10 -12.02 19.24
N ASP A 406 18.78 -13.06 18.81
CA ASP A 406 18.38 -14.46 19.02
C ASP A 406 18.33 -14.81 20.51
N THR A 407 18.91 -13.98 21.35
CA THR A 407 18.89 -14.11 22.81
C THR A 407 17.66 -13.51 23.48
N ALA A 408 16.96 -12.54 22.82
CA ALA A 408 15.78 -11.91 23.41
C ALA A 408 14.51 -12.72 23.17
N PRO A 409 13.69 -12.99 24.22
CA PRO A 409 12.47 -13.77 24.07
C PRO A 409 11.46 -13.06 23.15
N LYS A 410 10.83 -13.79 22.24
CA LYS A 410 9.81 -13.30 21.33
C LYS A 410 8.42 -13.62 21.88
N GLN A 411 7.50 -12.65 21.87
CA GLN A 411 6.09 -12.91 22.15
C GLN A 411 5.44 -13.62 20.96
N LEU A 412 5.13 -14.89 21.08
CA LEU A 412 4.51 -15.68 20.02
C LEU A 412 3.16 -16.24 20.48
N CYS A 413 2.21 -16.30 19.55
CA CYS A 413 0.97 -17.06 19.77
C CYS A 413 1.22 -18.54 19.43
N GLU A 414 0.39 -19.41 19.99
CA GLU A 414 0.51 -20.86 19.89
C GLU A 414 0.56 -21.35 18.44
N ASP A 415 -0.27 -20.78 17.55
CA ASP A 415 -0.28 -21.12 16.11
C ASP A 415 1.04 -20.78 15.42
N CYS A 416 1.67 -19.66 15.81
CA CYS A 416 2.95 -19.28 15.23
C CYS A 416 4.09 -20.15 15.74
N VAL A 417 4.04 -20.57 16.97
CA VAL A 417 5.01 -21.53 17.53
C VAL A 417 4.90 -22.87 16.81
N ALA A 418 3.68 -23.40 16.65
CA ALA A 418 3.46 -24.65 15.92
C ALA A 418 4.00 -24.59 14.47
N ARG A 419 3.91 -23.41 13.83
CA ARG A 419 4.39 -23.20 12.46
C ARG A 419 5.90 -23.00 12.37
N LEU A 420 6.50 -22.31 13.34
CA LEU A 420 7.94 -22.03 13.38
C LEU A 420 8.75 -23.27 13.78
N GLY A 421 8.08 -24.30 14.28
CA GLY A 421 8.67 -25.59 14.56
C GLY A 421 9.73 -25.55 15.67
N LYS A 422 10.89 -26.14 15.39
CA LYS A 422 11.97 -26.30 16.39
C LYS A 422 12.81 -25.03 16.61
N ASP A 423 12.55 -23.96 15.85
CA ASP A 423 13.35 -22.73 15.90
C ASP A 423 13.12 -21.93 17.19
N PHE A 424 12.06 -22.26 17.95
CA PHE A 424 11.72 -21.57 19.19
C PHE A 424 11.28 -22.53 20.28
N THR A 425 11.76 -22.32 21.50
CA THR A 425 11.41 -23.09 22.69
C THR A 425 10.89 -22.20 23.82
N MET A 426 10.03 -22.75 24.67
CA MET A 426 9.64 -22.12 25.93
C MET A 426 10.67 -22.38 27.05
N GLU A 427 11.64 -23.22 26.82
CA GLU A 427 12.68 -23.46 27.81
C GLU A 427 13.49 -22.20 28.03
N GLN A 428 13.45 -21.73 29.27
CA GLN A 428 14.14 -20.53 29.70
C GLN A 428 15.53 -20.93 30.28
N PRO A 429 16.49 -19.99 30.22
CA PRO A 429 17.61 -20.11 31.16
C PRO A 429 17.04 -20.04 32.57
N ALA A 430 17.38 -20.95 33.39
CA ALA A 430 16.98 -21.42 34.72
C ALA A 430 16.17 -20.54 35.72
N GLU A 431 15.80 -19.31 35.45
CA GLU A 431 15.28 -18.34 36.43
C GLU A 431 13.87 -17.77 36.23
N ALA A 432 13.15 -18.09 35.18
CA ALA A 432 11.85 -17.49 34.92
C ALA A 432 10.73 -18.46 34.53
N CYS A 433 10.41 -19.40 35.42
CA CYS A 433 9.21 -20.25 35.31
C CYS A 433 8.00 -19.53 35.92
N ASN A 434 6.87 -19.46 35.14
CA ASN A 434 5.48 -19.15 35.52
C ASN A 434 4.86 -17.86 34.93
N GLU A 435 5.26 -17.36 33.80
CA GLU A 435 4.46 -16.33 33.13
C GLU A 435 3.27 -16.97 32.40
N LYS A 436 2.05 -16.62 32.80
CA LYS A 436 0.83 -17.01 32.10
C LYS A 436 0.75 -16.31 30.74
N PRO A 437 0.13 -16.92 29.72
CA PRO A 437 -0.12 -16.25 28.45
C PRO A 437 -0.83 -14.90 28.67
N GLU A 438 -0.29 -13.85 28.11
CA GLU A 438 -0.85 -12.50 28.21
C GLU A 438 -1.47 -12.07 26.87
N LYS A 439 -2.45 -11.16 26.93
CA LYS A 439 -2.97 -10.52 25.70
C LYS A 439 -1.92 -9.56 25.16
N GLY A 440 -1.28 -9.95 24.07
CA GLY A 440 -0.22 -9.16 23.42
C GLY A 440 -0.27 -9.27 21.90
N THR A 441 0.65 -8.59 21.25
CA THR A 441 0.82 -8.70 19.79
C THR A 441 1.85 -9.78 19.47
N CYS A 442 1.43 -10.82 18.76
CA CYS A 442 2.33 -11.88 18.34
C CYS A 442 3.41 -11.35 17.40
N TRP A 443 4.66 -11.61 17.72
CA TRP A 443 5.82 -11.18 16.95
C TRP A 443 5.80 -11.69 15.50
N SER A 444 5.37 -12.94 15.29
CA SER A 444 5.39 -13.56 13.96
C SER A 444 4.19 -13.15 13.07
N CYS A 445 2.96 -13.15 13.59
CA CYS A 445 1.78 -12.87 12.77
C CYS A 445 1.19 -11.46 12.95
N GLY A 446 1.68 -10.68 13.92
CA GLY A 446 1.22 -9.31 14.20
C GLY A 446 -0.20 -9.21 14.80
N ARG A 447 -0.84 -10.32 15.17
CA ARG A 447 -2.20 -10.34 15.73
C ARG A 447 -2.20 -10.12 17.23
N LYS A 448 -3.22 -9.42 17.73
CA LYS A 448 -3.49 -9.33 19.18
C LYS A 448 -4.14 -10.64 19.63
N ARG A 449 -3.40 -11.48 20.33
CA ARG A 449 -3.81 -12.79 20.84
C ARG A 449 -3.23 -13.04 22.22
N CYS A 450 -3.54 -14.22 22.82
CA CYS A 450 -2.74 -14.73 23.91
C CYS A 450 -1.36 -15.10 23.37
N VAL A 451 -0.31 -14.52 23.93
CA VAL A 451 1.07 -14.74 23.55
C VAL A 451 1.87 -15.14 24.78
N SER A 452 2.90 -15.97 24.56
CA SER A 452 3.89 -16.33 25.56
C SER A 452 5.28 -15.97 25.04
N LYS A 453 6.24 -15.87 25.94
CA LYS A 453 7.63 -15.62 25.59
C LYS A 453 8.30 -16.91 25.11
N TYR A 454 8.95 -16.86 23.97
CA TYR A 454 9.70 -17.96 23.37
C TYR A 454 11.11 -17.50 23.05
N TYR A 455 12.06 -18.38 23.23
CA TYR A 455 13.47 -18.16 22.95
C TYR A 455 13.86 -18.93 21.69
N ALA A 456 14.74 -18.37 20.87
CA ALA A 456 15.32 -19.12 19.76
C ALA A 456 16.13 -20.27 20.30
N THR A 457 15.99 -21.46 19.68
CA THR A 457 16.85 -22.62 20.01
C THR A 457 18.25 -22.35 19.47
N GLU A 458 19.27 -22.46 20.30
CA GLU A 458 20.65 -22.40 19.85
C GLU A 458 20.90 -23.60 18.91
N GLU A 459 21.23 -23.32 17.64
CA GLU A 459 21.77 -24.37 16.77
C GLU A 459 23.10 -24.84 17.38
N GLU A 460 23.19 -26.12 17.76
CA GLU A 460 24.51 -26.68 18.02
C GLU A 460 25.39 -26.50 16.79
N PRO A 461 26.58 -25.93 16.91
CA PRO A 461 27.47 -25.78 15.76
C PRO A 461 27.73 -27.17 15.18
N ALA A 462 27.39 -27.34 13.91
CA ALA A 462 27.64 -28.58 13.17
C ALA A 462 29.10 -29.00 13.35
N LYS A 463 29.29 -30.19 13.95
CA LYS A 463 30.60 -30.81 14.15
C LYS A 463 31.21 -31.25 12.85
#